data_9f4c2b535b0a5615d5803e44b1b95cce
#
_entry.id   9f4c2b535b0a5615d5803e44b1b95cce
#
_cell.length_a   1.000
_cell.length_b   1.000
_cell.length_c   1.000
_cell.angle_alpha   90.00
_cell.angle_beta   90.00
_cell.angle_gamma   90.00
#
_symmetry.space_group_name_H-M   'P 1'
#
loop_
_entity.id
_entity.type
_entity.pdbx_description
1 polymer ?
#
loop_
_entity_poly.entity_id
_entity_poly.type
_entity_poly.pdbx_seq_one_letter_code
_entity_poly.pdbx_strand_id
1 'polypeptide(L)'
;MIEQLHLTPNENEQPSEYADRLGINYAKQVSLKHKKDNGQFFTPTPIAKLMASFCEYTKPSIRILDPGCGTAILSCALIEKIVERNNCVDNITLEVYETDPEIIPFTQETLSYLKEWLLRRGIMFQYVLHIHDFILDNASILNPKTELSLFETDNIISDLYDIIISNPPYFKLSKDDKRTIAAQKLVSGQPNIYSFFMGIAAKLLSENGELIFITPRSFASGNYFKAFRELFFNTVQLQRIHLFNSRKETFDRDNVLQETVIIKAIREKVDPLKKVIVSSSAGIKDIETPSINSFYADELISLHSKEIILHLPTRKKKEKILNLISKWNSRLIDYDIYISTGPVVSFRAENYIESVYQNGTVFLAPLFWLHNVNKMVLEWPKLFKEKGQYIRIEESSRSLLIPNKNYIFLRRFSTKDDKSRLIAAPYFCNYYHSDVIGVENKVNYIYRKKGHLERSETVGLCALLNSELFDTYFRIFNGNVNVSATELREMRFPPISELKKIGNKIILSNDYSMTNVNDIVKYILNTKYE
;
A
#
# COMPACT_ATOMS: atom_id res chain seq x y z
N MET A 1 3.39 5.42 37.76
CA MET A 1 4.58 6.29 37.53
C MET A 1 5.69 5.37 37.04
N ILE A 2 6.19 5.63 35.82
CA ILE A 2 7.35 4.94 35.27
C ILE A 2 8.54 5.39 36.10
N GLU A 3 9.31 4.45 36.68
CA GLU A 3 10.57 4.80 37.34
C GLU A 3 11.52 5.37 36.30
N GLN A 4 11.81 6.67 36.35
CA GLN A 4 12.90 7.28 35.60
C GLN A 4 14.22 6.72 36.14
N LEU A 5 14.66 5.61 35.57
CA LEU A 5 16.07 5.26 35.63
C LEU A 5 16.80 6.34 34.82
N HIS A 6 17.48 7.28 35.50
CA HIS A 6 18.33 8.28 34.85
C HIS A 6 19.47 7.54 34.12
N LEU A 7 19.22 7.17 32.87
CA LEU A 7 20.23 6.60 32.01
C LEU A 7 21.05 7.75 31.44
N THR A 8 22.16 8.07 32.03
CA THR A 8 23.09 9.04 31.47
C THR A 8 23.71 8.53 30.17
N PRO A 9 24.01 9.43 29.21
CA PRO A 9 24.75 9.05 28.00
C PRO A 9 26.10 8.43 28.35
N ASN A 10 26.50 7.39 27.61
CA ASN A 10 27.82 6.81 27.72
C ASN A 10 28.88 7.76 27.12
N GLU A 11 30.14 7.56 27.45
CA GLU A 11 31.24 8.32 26.85
C GLU A 11 31.26 8.12 25.33
N ASN A 12 31.23 9.25 24.57
CA ASN A 12 31.19 9.27 23.09
C ASN A 12 29.95 8.62 22.43
N GLU A 13 28.90 8.33 23.17
CA GLU A 13 27.65 7.79 22.60
C GLU A 13 27.03 8.81 21.61
N GLN A 14 26.58 8.33 20.44
CA GLN A 14 25.88 9.18 19.49
C GLN A 14 24.44 9.46 19.99
N PRO A 15 23.86 10.64 19.71
CA PRO A 15 22.48 10.96 20.10
C PRO A 15 21.44 9.93 19.67
N SER A 16 21.56 9.35 18.45
CA SER A 16 20.65 8.31 17.97
C SER A 16 20.79 6.98 18.74
N GLU A 17 21.99 6.64 19.20
CA GLU A 17 22.24 5.44 20.01
C GLU A 17 21.68 5.61 21.41
N TYR A 18 21.84 6.80 21.99
CA TYR A 18 21.23 7.15 23.27
C TYR A 18 19.70 7.12 23.20
N ALA A 19 19.10 7.70 22.16
CA ALA A 19 17.66 7.68 21.92
C ALA A 19 17.10 6.24 21.79
N ASP A 20 17.81 5.33 21.07
CA ASP A 20 17.41 3.92 20.95
C ASP A 20 17.45 3.21 22.32
N ARG A 21 18.50 3.46 23.11
CA ARG A 21 18.65 2.89 24.45
C ARG A 21 17.53 3.36 25.40
N LEU A 22 17.16 4.63 25.33
CA LEU A 22 16.02 5.18 26.07
C LEU A 22 14.71 4.54 25.60
N GLY A 23 14.52 4.38 24.29
CA GLY A 23 13.35 3.72 23.70
C GLY A 23 13.23 2.25 24.14
N ILE A 24 14.33 1.51 24.20
CA ILE A 24 14.36 0.13 24.71
C ILE A 24 13.97 0.09 26.19
N ASN A 25 14.44 1.05 26.99
CA ASN A 25 14.11 1.14 28.41
C ASN A 25 12.62 1.44 28.62
N TYR A 26 12.09 2.45 27.94
CA TYR A 26 10.66 2.76 27.92
C TYR A 26 9.82 1.54 27.52
N ALA A 27 10.20 0.87 26.42
CA ALA A 27 9.48 -0.28 25.88
C ALA A 27 9.34 -1.46 26.84
N LYS A 28 10.25 -1.61 27.81
CA LYS A 28 10.21 -2.63 28.88
C LYS A 28 9.23 -2.27 30.00
N GLN A 29 8.95 -0.99 30.19
CA GLN A 29 8.13 -0.48 31.30
C GLN A 29 6.66 -0.38 30.95
N VAL A 30 6.31 -0.26 29.65
CA VAL A 30 4.92 -0.11 29.20
C VAL A 30 4.32 -1.44 28.73
N SER A 31 2.99 -1.57 28.88
CA SER A 31 2.27 -2.77 28.46
C SER A 31 2.16 -2.88 26.94
N LEU A 32 2.05 -4.11 26.44
CA LEU A 32 1.77 -4.35 25.01
C LEU A 32 0.45 -3.71 24.55
N LYS A 33 -0.53 -3.58 25.46
CA LYS A 33 -1.81 -2.91 25.17
C LYS A 33 -1.58 -1.43 24.94
N HIS A 34 -0.84 -0.74 25.81
CA HIS A 34 -0.50 0.68 25.67
C HIS A 34 0.18 0.98 24.33
N LYS A 35 1.19 0.17 23.95
CA LYS A 35 1.87 0.30 22.65
C LYS A 35 0.91 0.14 21.47
N LYS A 36 -0.02 -0.84 21.52
CA LYS A 36 -0.99 -1.08 20.45
C LYS A 36 -2.02 0.04 20.33
N ASP A 37 -2.51 0.53 21.47
CA ASP A 37 -3.52 1.58 21.52
C ASP A 37 -2.97 2.91 20.95
N ASN A 38 -1.68 3.18 21.18
CA ASN A 38 -0.97 4.34 20.64
C ASN A 38 -0.29 4.10 19.28
N GLY A 39 -0.33 2.87 18.74
CA GLY A 39 0.31 2.51 17.48
C GLY A 39 1.83 2.74 17.48
N GLN A 40 2.47 2.59 18.66
CA GLN A 40 3.89 2.86 18.88
C GLN A 40 4.76 1.72 18.37
N PHE A 41 5.64 2.04 17.44
CA PHE A 41 6.67 1.15 16.89
C PHE A 41 8.00 1.89 16.86
N PHE A 42 8.93 1.49 17.75
CA PHE A 42 10.22 2.16 17.84
C PHE A 42 11.13 1.77 16.69
N THR A 43 11.68 2.78 16.04
CA THR A 43 12.61 2.58 14.92
C THR A 43 13.97 2.15 15.47
N PRO A 44 14.52 0.97 15.09
CA PRO A 44 15.88 0.60 15.48
C PRO A 44 16.93 1.51 14.86
N THR A 45 18.06 1.72 15.54
CA THR A 45 19.18 2.57 15.06
C THR A 45 19.60 2.29 13.61
N PRO A 46 19.75 1.03 13.13
CA PRO A 46 20.13 0.78 11.73
C PRO A 46 19.12 1.32 10.72
N ILE A 47 17.82 1.23 11.03
CA ILE A 47 16.75 1.79 10.17
C ILE A 47 16.78 3.32 10.22
N ALA A 48 16.95 3.92 11.40
CA ALA A 48 17.06 5.36 11.54
C ALA A 48 18.25 5.92 10.75
N LYS A 49 19.42 5.26 10.83
CA LYS A 49 20.62 5.62 10.06
C LYS A 49 20.40 5.44 8.53
N LEU A 50 19.67 4.38 8.10
CA LEU A 50 19.29 4.24 6.69
C LEU A 50 18.39 5.38 6.23
N MET A 51 17.35 5.71 6.98
CA MET A 51 16.43 6.81 6.66
C MET A 51 17.21 8.15 6.58
N ALA A 52 18.06 8.43 7.55
CA ALA A 52 18.92 9.60 7.57
C ALA A 52 19.86 9.67 6.35
N SER A 53 20.35 8.51 5.86
CA SER A 53 21.22 8.43 4.70
C SER A 53 20.55 8.89 3.40
N PHE A 54 19.22 8.96 3.37
CA PHE A 54 18.45 9.45 2.21
C PHE A 54 18.41 10.97 2.12
N CYS A 55 18.71 11.68 3.21
CA CYS A 55 18.78 13.14 3.20
C CYS A 55 19.96 13.62 2.35
N GLU A 56 19.70 14.56 1.45
CA GLU A 56 20.69 15.20 0.57
C GLU A 56 20.73 16.72 0.73
N TYR A 57 20.00 17.24 1.71
CA TYR A 57 19.89 18.67 1.98
C TYR A 57 21.19 19.25 2.54
N THR A 58 21.63 20.41 2.05
CA THR A 58 22.98 20.95 2.32
C THR A 58 23.04 22.45 2.64
N LYS A 59 21.91 23.08 3.00
CA LYS A 59 21.92 24.50 3.37
C LYS A 59 22.55 24.74 4.75
N PRO A 60 23.08 25.95 5.04
CA PRO A 60 23.65 26.29 6.34
C PRO A 60 22.62 26.32 7.47
N SER A 61 21.43 26.84 7.22
CA SER A 61 20.32 26.88 8.17
C SER A 61 19.21 25.94 7.74
N ILE A 62 18.72 25.10 8.64
CA ILE A 62 17.79 24.00 8.33
C ILE A 62 16.65 23.97 9.36
N ARG A 63 15.41 23.94 8.87
CA ARG A 63 14.21 23.66 9.69
C ARG A 63 13.75 22.22 9.49
N ILE A 64 13.69 21.47 10.58
CA ILE A 64 13.34 20.05 10.59
C ILE A 64 12.05 19.84 11.37
N LEU A 65 11.19 18.94 10.87
CA LEU A 65 10.00 18.45 11.57
C LEU A 65 10.06 16.94 11.72
N ASP A 66 9.75 16.44 12.93
CA ASP A 66 9.57 15.01 13.22
C ASP A 66 8.21 14.79 13.90
N PRO A 67 7.14 14.60 13.13
CA PRO A 67 5.82 14.37 13.70
C PRO A 67 5.71 12.92 14.20
N GLY A 68 5.36 12.75 15.49
CA GLY A 68 5.32 11.43 16.17
C GLY A 68 6.71 10.90 16.46
N CYS A 69 7.55 11.73 17.10
CA CYS A 69 9.00 11.50 17.23
C CYS A 69 9.39 10.35 18.18
N GLY A 70 8.48 9.91 19.07
CA GLY A 70 8.85 8.96 20.13
C GLY A 70 10.02 9.47 20.95
N THR A 71 11.10 8.71 21.05
CA THR A 71 12.34 9.14 21.71
C THR A 71 13.24 10.04 20.85
N ALA A 72 12.74 10.58 19.72
CA ALA A 72 13.45 11.43 18.77
C ALA A 72 14.67 10.77 18.07
N ILE A 73 14.68 9.44 17.95
CA ILE A 73 15.78 8.71 17.31
C ILE A 73 15.98 9.11 15.85
N LEU A 74 14.89 9.35 15.09
CA LEU A 74 14.95 9.78 13.68
C LEU A 74 15.55 11.17 13.55
N SER A 75 15.13 12.10 14.40
CA SER A 75 15.70 13.45 14.49
C SER A 75 17.19 13.40 14.77
N CYS A 76 17.62 12.60 15.75
CA CYS A 76 19.03 12.43 16.10
C CYS A 76 19.85 11.86 14.93
N ALA A 77 19.41 10.74 14.35
CA ALA A 77 20.12 10.10 13.24
C ALA A 77 20.21 11.02 12.00
N LEU A 78 19.14 11.78 11.72
CA LEU A 78 19.12 12.76 10.64
C LEU A 78 20.12 13.89 10.86
N ILE A 79 20.11 14.48 12.05
CA ILE A 79 21.01 15.60 12.40
C ILE A 79 22.47 15.12 12.42
N GLU A 80 22.77 13.96 13.00
CA GLU A 80 24.11 13.34 12.92
C GLU A 80 24.57 13.24 11.45
N LYS A 81 23.70 12.77 10.55
CA LYS A 81 24.02 12.61 9.13
C LYS A 81 24.22 13.94 8.41
N ILE A 82 23.44 14.95 8.75
CA ILE A 82 23.60 16.30 8.21
C ILE A 82 24.94 16.88 8.64
N VAL A 83 25.28 16.79 9.91
CA VAL A 83 26.55 17.31 10.46
C VAL A 83 27.75 16.57 9.87
N GLU A 84 27.64 15.25 9.65
CA GLU A 84 28.69 14.46 8.99
C GLU A 84 28.95 14.89 7.53
N ARG A 85 27.90 15.22 6.79
CA ARG A 85 27.97 15.52 5.35
C ARG A 85 28.18 16.98 5.01
N ASN A 86 27.67 17.88 5.86
CA ASN A 86 27.57 19.30 5.57
C ASN A 86 28.42 20.12 6.56
N ASN A 87 29.66 20.37 6.21
CA ASN A 87 30.57 21.18 7.01
C ASN A 87 30.14 22.67 7.12
N CYS A 88 29.11 23.08 6.39
CA CYS A 88 28.61 24.47 6.36
C CYS A 88 27.35 24.66 7.22
N VAL A 89 26.81 23.59 7.84
CA VAL A 89 25.63 23.75 8.70
C VAL A 89 26.02 24.47 9.99
N ASP A 90 25.32 25.56 10.27
CA ASP A 90 25.59 26.42 11.44
C ASP A 90 24.36 26.61 12.34
N ASN A 91 23.15 26.38 11.79
CA ASN A 91 21.91 26.56 12.53
C ASN A 91 20.88 25.49 12.20
N ILE A 92 20.34 24.83 13.23
CA ILE A 92 19.30 23.82 13.11
C ILE A 92 18.13 24.17 14.03
N THR A 93 16.94 24.27 13.46
CA THR A 93 15.68 24.38 14.21
C THR A 93 14.91 23.08 14.05
N LEU A 94 14.57 22.43 15.15
CA LEU A 94 13.84 21.17 15.18
C LEU A 94 12.49 21.34 15.86
N GLU A 95 11.42 20.94 15.20
CA GLU A 95 10.11 20.81 15.81
C GLU A 95 9.71 19.32 15.85
N VAL A 96 9.26 18.87 17.00
CA VAL A 96 8.83 17.48 17.20
C VAL A 96 7.46 17.43 17.85
N TYR A 97 6.66 16.43 17.47
CA TYR A 97 5.35 16.17 18.07
C TYR A 97 5.36 14.82 18.77
N GLU A 98 4.88 14.78 20.00
CA GLU A 98 4.64 13.56 20.76
C GLU A 98 3.46 13.76 21.72
N THR A 99 2.51 12.82 21.72
CA THR A 99 1.28 12.94 22.51
C THR A 99 1.25 12.03 23.75
N ASP A 100 2.12 11.02 23.80
CA ASP A 100 2.16 10.08 24.91
C ASP A 100 2.94 10.68 26.09
N PRO A 101 2.25 11.01 27.22
CA PRO A 101 2.88 11.62 28.37
C PRO A 101 3.94 10.71 29.03
N GLU A 102 3.88 9.41 28.80
CA GLU A 102 4.84 8.46 29.40
C GLU A 102 6.18 8.46 28.68
N ILE A 103 6.23 8.81 27.38
CA ILE A 103 7.48 8.86 26.61
C ILE A 103 8.11 10.26 26.57
N ILE A 104 7.34 11.33 26.78
CA ILE A 104 7.82 12.72 26.74
C ILE A 104 9.06 12.97 27.57
N PRO A 105 9.22 12.45 28.81
CA PRO A 105 10.45 12.64 29.58
C PRO A 105 11.69 12.09 28.88
N PHE A 106 11.59 10.93 28.23
CA PHE A 106 12.70 10.34 27.47
C PHE A 106 13.04 11.14 26.22
N THR A 107 12.02 11.70 25.57
CA THR A 107 12.19 12.63 24.43
C THR A 107 12.96 13.87 24.86
N GLN A 108 12.61 14.47 25.99
CA GLN A 108 13.29 15.65 26.54
C GLN A 108 14.76 15.37 26.87
N GLU A 109 15.05 14.21 27.48
CA GLU A 109 16.44 13.80 27.76
C GLU A 109 17.25 13.66 26.47
N THR A 110 16.67 13.00 25.44
CA THR A 110 17.33 12.87 24.14
C THR A 110 17.63 14.23 23.51
N LEU A 111 16.63 15.13 23.46
CA LEU A 111 16.77 16.45 22.84
C LEU A 111 17.76 17.34 23.60
N SER A 112 17.82 17.21 24.93
CA SER A 112 18.79 17.91 25.75
C SER A 112 20.21 17.42 25.45
N TYR A 113 20.42 16.10 25.34
CA TYR A 113 21.71 15.53 24.96
C TYR A 113 22.11 15.93 23.52
N LEU A 114 21.18 15.88 22.57
CA LEU A 114 21.43 16.34 21.20
C LEU A 114 21.88 17.81 21.17
N LYS A 115 21.27 18.66 21.99
CA LYS A 115 21.64 20.07 22.11
C LYS A 115 23.10 20.24 22.60
N GLU A 116 23.50 19.50 23.63
CA GLU A 116 24.88 19.51 24.12
C GLU A 116 25.86 18.99 23.07
N TRP A 117 25.48 17.91 22.37
CA TRP A 117 26.27 17.28 21.31
C TRP A 117 26.55 18.25 20.15
N LEU A 118 25.57 19.07 19.75
CA LEU A 118 25.68 20.11 18.71
C LEU A 118 26.46 21.34 19.21
N LEU A 119 26.24 21.75 20.44
CA LEU A 119 26.96 22.86 21.05
C LEU A 119 28.49 22.62 21.06
N ARG A 120 28.92 21.40 21.38
CA ARG A 120 30.36 21.00 21.32
C ARG A 120 30.94 21.10 19.91
N ARG A 121 30.11 21.16 18.87
CA ARG A 121 30.47 21.30 17.44
C ARG A 121 30.30 22.71 16.90
N GLY A 122 29.93 23.65 17.76
CA GLY A 122 29.71 25.04 17.37
C GLY A 122 28.46 25.29 16.53
N ILE A 123 27.50 24.36 16.53
CA ILE A 123 26.25 24.46 15.76
C ILE A 123 25.15 24.99 16.69
N MET A 124 24.47 26.06 16.24
CA MET A 124 23.29 26.59 16.93
C MET A 124 22.13 25.62 16.79
N PHE A 125 21.49 25.29 17.90
CA PHE A 125 20.36 24.38 17.92
C PHE A 125 19.23 24.89 18.80
N GLN A 126 18.05 24.95 18.22
CA GLN A 126 16.81 25.25 18.92
C GLN A 126 15.80 24.14 18.63
N TYR A 127 15.03 23.75 19.64
CA TYR A 127 13.96 22.77 19.45
C TYR A 127 12.68 23.18 20.16
N VAL A 128 11.56 22.73 19.61
CA VAL A 128 10.22 22.83 20.21
C VAL A 128 9.62 21.45 20.27
N LEU A 129 9.19 21.03 21.47
CA LEU A 129 8.45 19.78 21.67
C LEU A 129 6.97 20.12 21.87
N HIS A 130 6.16 19.79 20.86
CA HIS A 130 4.70 19.92 20.90
C HIS A 130 4.10 18.66 21.52
N ILE A 131 3.30 18.84 22.59
CA ILE A 131 2.60 17.75 23.27
C ILE A 131 1.15 17.61 22.78
N HIS A 132 0.83 18.24 21.66
CA HIS A 132 -0.48 18.23 21.02
C HIS A 132 -0.52 17.27 19.84
N ASP A 133 -1.74 17.00 19.32
CA ASP A 133 -1.92 16.13 18.17
C ASP A 133 -1.50 16.85 16.87
N PHE A 134 -0.48 16.30 16.19
CA PHE A 134 0.06 16.86 14.95
C PHE A 134 -1.00 17.08 13.87
N ILE A 135 -1.97 16.14 13.73
CA ILE A 135 -3.01 16.24 12.70
C ILE A 135 -3.95 17.41 13.03
N LEU A 136 -4.39 17.52 14.28
CA LEU A 136 -5.33 18.56 14.68
C LEU A 136 -4.73 19.96 14.57
N ASP A 137 -3.45 20.11 14.91
CA ASP A 137 -2.75 21.40 14.81
C ASP A 137 -2.51 21.83 13.35
N ASN A 138 -2.29 20.86 12.43
CA ASN A 138 -1.80 21.18 11.09
C ASN A 138 -2.78 20.86 9.95
N ALA A 139 -3.93 20.23 10.21
CA ALA A 139 -4.86 19.82 9.14
C ALA A 139 -5.45 20.99 8.33
N SER A 140 -5.45 22.22 8.86
CA SER A 140 -5.91 23.43 8.17
C SER A 140 -5.17 23.66 6.86
N ILE A 141 -3.90 23.22 6.74
CA ILE A 141 -3.10 23.34 5.49
C ILE A 141 -3.70 22.55 4.32
N LEU A 142 -4.52 21.56 4.58
CA LEU A 142 -5.24 20.81 3.57
C LEU A 142 -6.37 21.63 2.94
N ASN A 143 -6.84 22.70 3.62
CA ASN A 143 -7.95 23.56 3.22
C ASN A 143 -7.47 24.99 3.06
N PRO A 144 -6.71 25.35 2.00
CA PRO A 144 -6.37 26.73 1.77
C PRO A 144 -7.68 27.52 1.64
N LYS A 145 -7.85 28.50 2.53
CA LYS A 145 -9.00 29.42 2.46
C LYS A 145 -8.98 30.09 1.09
N THR A 146 -10.09 30.05 0.38
CA THR A 146 -10.27 30.65 -0.96
C THR A 146 -10.22 32.19 -0.92
N GLU A 147 -10.28 32.78 0.29
CA GLU A 147 -10.16 34.20 0.55
C GLU A 147 -9.11 34.41 1.64
N LEU A 148 -7.85 34.43 1.24
CA LEU A 148 -6.79 34.97 2.08
C LEU A 148 -6.99 36.49 2.14
N SER A 149 -7.26 37.04 3.32
CA SER A 149 -7.07 38.46 3.55
C SER A 149 -5.61 38.80 3.21
N LEU A 150 -5.38 39.89 2.52
CA LEU A 150 -4.05 40.35 2.08
C LEU A 150 -3.01 40.43 3.23
N PHE A 151 -3.42 40.25 4.48
CA PHE A 151 -2.60 40.34 5.69
C PHE A 151 -2.21 38.98 6.32
N GLU A 152 -2.76 37.83 5.83
CA GLU A 152 -2.47 36.49 6.37
C GLU A 152 -1.47 35.68 5.52
N THR A 153 -1.04 36.18 4.37
CA THR A 153 -0.12 35.48 3.46
C THR A 153 1.30 35.37 4.01
N ASP A 154 1.76 36.32 4.81
CA ASP A 154 3.13 36.33 5.31
C ASP A 154 3.39 35.32 6.43
N ASN A 155 2.38 34.92 7.19
CA ASN A 155 2.53 33.96 8.30
C ASN A 155 2.53 32.47 7.86
N ILE A 156 1.93 32.14 6.71
CA ILE A 156 1.88 30.74 6.23
C ILE A 156 3.21 30.33 5.57
N ILE A 157 3.94 31.27 4.99
CA ILE A 157 5.21 31.00 4.29
C ILE A 157 6.37 30.85 5.29
N SER A 158 6.26 31.45 6.48
CA SER A 158 7.31 31.36 7.52
C SER A 158 7.43 30.00 8.19
N ASP A 159 6.40 29.13 8.10
CA ASP A 159 6.28 27.92 8.90
C ASP A 159 6.53 26.60 8.11
N LEU A 160 7.12 26.70 6.91
CA LEU A 160 7.46 25.51 6.11
C LEU A 160 8.82 24.92 6.53
N TYR A 161 8.95 23.60 6.34
CA TYR A 161 10.12 22.82 6.77
C TYR A 161 10.98 22.40 5.58
N ASP A 162 12.29 22.45 5.77
CA ASP A 162 13.26 21.97 4.79
C ASP A 162 13.33 20.46 4.74
N ILE A 163 13.18 19.81 5.90
CA ILE A 163 13.21 18.35 6.01
C ILE A 163 12.12 17.89 6.98
N ILE A 164 11.35 16.89 6.56
CA ILE A 164 10.41 16.19 7.43
C ILE A 164 10.74 14.70 7.45
N ILE A 165 11.06 14.17 8.63
CA ILE A 165 11.36 12.76 8.83
C ILE A 165 10.38 12.17 9.83
N SER A 166 9.82 10.97 9.57
CA SER A 166 8.90 10.36 10.53
C SER A 166 8.71 8.85 10.35
N ASN A 167 8.44 8.20 11.47
CA ASN A 167 7.78 6.91 11.59
C ASN A 167 6.43 7.11 12.29
N PRO A 168 5.35 7.47 11.56
CA PRO A 168 4.06 7.80 12.18
C PRO A 168 3.40 6.57 12.79
N PRO A 169 2.41 6.72 13.69
CA PRO A 169 1.66 5.60 14.25
C PRO A 169 0.83 4.86 13.19
N TYR A 170 0.62 3.52 13.38
CA TYR A 170 -0.05 2.64 12.41
C TYR A 170 -1.35 2.05 12.97
N PHE A 171 -2.42 2.81 12.98
CA PHE A 171 -3.75 2.31 13.33
C PHE A 171 -4.87 2.95 12.51
N LYS A 172 -6.02 2.30 12.53
CA LYS A 172 -7.22 2.78 11.82
C LYS A 172 -8.00 3.72 12.72
N LEU A 173 -8.53 4.78 12.13
CA LEU A 173 -9.43 5.72 12.80
C LEU A 173 -10.90 5.41 12.46
N SER A 174 -11.81 5.80 13.34
CA SER A 174 -13.24 5.84 13.02
C SER A 174 -13.54 7.03 12.10
N LYS A 175 -14.69 7.02 11.44
CA LYS A 175 -15.12 8.16 10.61
C LYS A 175 -15.43 9.41 11.45
N ASP A 176 -15.82 9.20 12.69
CA ASP A 176 -16.23 10.25 13.63
C ASP A 176 -15.07 10.76 14.49
N ASP A 177 -13.86 10.23 14.30
CA ASP A 177 -12.64 10.72 14.96
C ASP A 177 -12.36 12.16 14.52
N LYS A 178 -12.05 13.06 15.48
CA LYS A 178 -11.76 14.48 15.21
C LYS A 178 -10.66 14.67 14.15
N ARG A 179 -9.65 13.80 14.15
CA ARG A 179 -8.56 13.79 13.16
C ARG A 179 -9.05 13.42 11.76
N THR A 180 -9.99 12.47 11.67
CA THR A 180 -10.61 12.08 10.40
C THR A 180 -11.45 13.23 9.83
N ILE A 181 -12.18 13.93 10.68
CA ILE A 181 -12.97 15.10 10.28
C ILE A 181 -12.05 16.23 9.81
N ALA A 182 -10.99 16.53 10.57
CA ALA A 182 -10.02 17.57 10.24
C ALA A 182 -9.28 17.26 8.91
N ALA A 183 -8.90 16.02 8.68
CA ALA A 183 -8.17 15.57 7.48
C ALA A 183 -9.07 14.94 6.40
N GLN A 184 -10.36 15.27 6.33
CA GLN A 184 -11.35 14.64 5.45
C GLN A 184 -10.96 14.63 3.95
N LYS A 185 -10.16 15.60 3.48
CA LYS A 185 -9.64 15.62 2.09
C LYS A 185 -8.74 14.43 1.76
N LEU A 186 -8.17 13.75 2.74
CA LEU A 186 -7.33 12.57 2.57
C LEU A 186 -8.13 11.26 2.67
N VAL A 187 -9.44 11.32 2.88
CA VAL A 187 -10.29 10.16 3.18
C VAL A 187 -11.05 9.68 1.97
N SER A 188 -10.86 8.40 1.57
CA SER A 188 -11.68 7.71 0.55
C SER A 188 -12.44 6.51 1.09
N GLY A 189 -12.44 6.29 2.40
CA GLY A 189 -13.08 5.13 3.03
C GLY A 189 -12.72 5.01 4.50
N GLN A 190 -12.20 3.86 4.95
CA GLN A 190 -11.72 3.72 6.33
C GLN A 190 -10.32 4.33 6.45
N PRO A 191 -10.14 5.41 7.22
CA PRO A 191 -8.88 6.12 7.32
C PRO A 191 -7.85 5.34 8.14
N ASN A 192 -6.58 5.54 7.79
CA ASN A 192 -5.44 5.09 8.57
C ASN A 192 -4.57 6.30 8.91
N ILE A 193 -4.23 6.46 10.17
CA ILE A 193 -3.59 7.67 10.71
C ILE A 193 -2.31 8.07 9.97
N TYR A 194 -1.45 7.11 9.59
CA TYR A 194 -0.17 7.43 8.93
C TYR A 194 -0.35 8.16 7.60
N SER A 195 -1.47 7.94 6.87
CA SER A 195 -1.74 8.66 5.63
C SER A 195 -2.05 10.14 5.85
N PHE A 196 -2.59 10.49 7.03
CA PHE A 196 -2.81 11.88 7.42
C PHE A 196 -1.48 12.57 7.72
N PHE A 197 -0.61 11.91 8.48
CA PHE A 197 0.75 12.40 8.72
C PHE A 197 1.50 12.69 7.42
N MET A 198 1.53 11.72 6.49
CA MET A 198 2.21 11.89 5.21
C MET A 198 1.61 13.01 4.35
N GLY A 199 0.28 13.10 4.26
CA GLY A 199 -0.39 14.10 3.43
C GLY A 199 -0.24 15.52 3.96
N ILE A 200 -0.32 15.71 5.27
CA ILE A 200 -0.09 17.00 5.93
C ILE A 200 1.39 17.40 5.82
N ALA A 201 2.31 16.46 6.12
CA ALA A 201 3.74 16.69 6.00
C ALA A 201 4.15 17.12 4.58
N ALA A 202 3.59 16.48 3.54
CA ALA A 202 3.86 16.87 2.15
C ALA A 202 3.49 18.35 1.86
N LYS A 203 2.42 18.85 2.50
CA LYS A 203 2.00 20.25 2.36
C LYS A 203 2.84 21.23 3.19
N LEU A 204 3.43 20.77 4.29
CA LEU A 204 4.29 21.56 5.18
C LEU A 204 5.73 21.69 4.68
N LEU A 205 6.14 20.98 3.63
CA LEU A 205 7.47 21.13 3.06
C LEU A 205 7.66 22.49 2.40
N SER A 206 8.84 23.06 2.53
CA SER A 206 9.32 24.17 1.71
C SER A 206 9.55 23.72 0.26
N GLU A 207 9.68 24.63 -0.68
CA GLU A 207 10.06 24.30 -2.06
C GLU A 207 11.44 23.63 -2.08
N ASN A 208 11.53 22.49 -2.77
CA ASN A 208 12.67 21.56 -2.74
C ASN A 208 12.97 20.94 -1.38
N GLY A 209 12.07 21.06 -0.40
CA GLY A 209 12.18 20.38 0.89
C GLY A 209 12.03 18.87 0.75
N GLU A 210 12.66 18.12 1.65
CA GLU A 210 12.75 16.65 1.63
C GLU A 210 11.82 16.02 2.66
N LEU A 211 11.08 14.99 2.23
CA LEU A 211 10.24 14.15 3.08
C LEU A 211 10.80 12.74 3.11
N ILE A 212 11.02 12.20 4.32
CA ILE A 212 11.57 10.85 4.53
C ILE A 212 10.68 10.11 5.53
N PHE A 213 9.89 9.16 5.06
CA PHE A 213 8.91 8.44 5.87
C PHE A 213 9.10 6.93 5.80
N ILE A 214 8.92 6.23 6.92
CA ILE A 214 8.72 4.79 6.94
C ILE A 214 7.26 4.50 7.26
N THR A 215 6.59 3.67 6.44
CA THR A 215 5.16 3.39 6.58
C THR A 215 4.80 1.99 6.07
N PRO A 216 3.61 1.45 6.41
CA PRO A 216 3.08 0.28 5.76
C PRO A 216 2.86 0.50 4.26
N ARG A 217 3.06 -0.53 3.45
CA ARG A 217 2.92 -0.50 1.97
C ARG A 217 1.48 -0.35 1.48
N SER A 218 0.47 -0.45 2.36
CA SER A 218 -0.94 -0.48 1.98
C SER A 218 -1.43 0.80 1.27
N PHE A 219 -0.79 1.95 1.50
CA PHE A 219 -1.14 3.19 0.79
C PHE A 219 -0.89 3.12 -0.71
N ALA A 220 0.06 2.27 -1.15
CA ALA A 220 0.51 2.21 -2.52
C ALA A 220 -0.63 1.85 -3.52
N SER A 221 -1.59 0.99 -3.13
CA SER A 221 -2.66 0.52 -4.01
C SER A 221 -4.04 0.39 -3.36
N GLY A 222 -4.14 0.48 -2.02
CA GLY A 222 -5.41 0.30 -1.32
C GLY A 222 -6.46 1.36 -1.69
N ASN A 223 -7.71 0.94 -1.95
CA ASN A 223 -8.82 1.84 -2.33
C ASN A 223 -9.10 2.94 -1.30
N TYR A 224 -8.88 2.64 -0.02
CA TYR A 224 -9.08 3.60 1.07
C TYR A 224 -8.07 4.76 1.07
N PHE A 225 -7.01 4.66 0.29
CA PHE A 225 -5.94 5.66 0.19
C PHE A 225 -5.96 6.48 -1.11
N LYS A 226 -7.05 6.40 -1.88
CA LYS A 226 -7.13 7.09 -3.18
C LYS A 226 -6.96 8.60 -3.04
N ALA A 227 -7.76 9.27 -2.18
CA ALA A 227 -7.67 10.71 -1.96
C ALA A 227 -6.29 11.13 -1.42
N PHE A 228 -5.71 10.32 -0.52
CA PHE A 228 -4.35 10.51 -0.06
C PHE A 228 -3.34 10.46 -1.22
N ARG A 229 -3.38 9.40 -2.07
CA ARG A 229 -2.44 9.27 -3.20
C ARG A 229 -2.59 10.42 -4.19
N GLU A 230 -3.81 10.85 -4.47
CA GLU A 230 -4.08 11.97 -5.35
C GLU A 230 -3.44 13.26 -4.81
N LEU A 231 -3.64 13.58 -3.54
CA LEU A 231 -2.99 14.75 -2.94
C LEU A 231 -1.47 14.59 -2.91
N PHE A 232 -0.97 13.45 -2.41
CA PHE A 232 0.46 13.22 -2.15
C PHE A 232 1.28 13.26 -3.45
N PHE A 233 0.92 12.46 -4.46
CA PHE A 233 1.63 12.39 -5.72
C PHE A 233 1.42 13.60 -6.65
N ASN A 234 0.50 14.51 -6.33
CA ASN A 234 0.40 15.83 -6.96
C ASN A 234 1.17 16.92 -6.20
N THR A 235 1.69 16.61 -5.01
CA THR A 235 2.41 17.58 -4.17
C THR A 235 3.92 17.34 -4.16
N VAL A 236 4.34 16.07 -4.22
CA VAL A 236 5.76 15.69 -4.09
C VAL A 236 6.19 14.74 -5.21
N GLN A 237 7.45 14.87 -5.62
CA GLN A 237 8.15 13.97 -6.53
C GLN A 237 8.87 12.89 -5.73
N LEU A 238 8.57 11.62 -6.00
CA LEU A 238 9.37 10.52 -5.45
C LEU A 238 10.79 10.54 -5.99
N GLN A 239 11.76 10.31 -5.12
CA GLN A 239 13.17 10.17 -5.47
C GLN A 239 13.74 8.81 -5.12
N ARG A 240 13.36 8.28 -3.95
CA ARG A 240 13.90 7.02 -3.45
C ARG A 240 12.85 6.20 -2.70
N ILE A 241 12.93 4.87 -2.88
CA ILE A 241 12.11 3.90 -2.19
C ILE A 241 13.03 2.80 -1.67
N HIS A 242 12.87 2.39 -0.41
CA HIS A 242 13.49 1.18 0.11
C HIS A 242 12.44 0.21 0.61
N LEU A 243 12.54 -1.05 0.16
CA LEU A 243 11.56 -2.11 0.43
C LEU A 243 12.16 -3.19 1.33
N PHE A 244 11.51 -3.48 2.44
CA PHE A 244 11.84 -4.63 3.27
C PHE A 244 11.06 -5.85 2.78
N ASN A 245 11.77 -6.93 2.42
CA ASN A 245 11.18 -8.15 1.87
C ASN A 245 10.68 -9.12 2.95
N SER A 246 11.20 -9.04 4.18
CA SER A 246 10.78 -9.85 5.32
C SER A 246 9.83 -9.05 6.23
N ARG A 247 8.72 -9.69 6.62
CA ARG A 247 7.76 -9.10 7.57
C ARG A 247 8.24 -9.15 9.02
N LYS A 248 9.13 -10.10 9.33
CA LYS A 248 9.56 -10.39 10.70
C LYS A 248 10.84 -9.65 11.11
N GLU A 249 11.72 -9.35 10.16
CA GLU A 249 13.07 -8.87 10.46
C GLU A 249 13.20 -7.34 10.53
N THR A 250 12.17 -6.59 10.18
CA THR A 250 12.23 -5.11 10.16
C THR A 250 11.96 -4.50 11.54
N PHE A 251 11.00 -5.06 12.28
CA PHE A 251 10.62 -4.64 13.63
C PHE A 251 10.50 -5.86 14.55
N ASP A 252 11.56 -6.66 14.66
CA ASP A 252 11.60 -7.88 15.48
C ASP A 252 11.24 -7.62 16.95
N ARG A 253 11.60 -6.43 17.46
CA ARG A 253 11.37 -6.03 18.86
C ARG A 253 9.87 -5.88 19.19
N ASP A 254 9.02 -5.56 18.20
CA ASP A 254 7.61 -5.23 18.41
C ASP A 254 6.62 -6.22 17.76
N ASN A 255 7.10 -7.37 17.21
CA ASN A 255 6.28 -8.37 16.52
C ASN A 255 5.36 -7.79 15.41
N VAL A 256 5.82 -6.77 14.69
CA VAL A 256 5.04 -6.14 13.60
C VAL A 256 5.10 -6.99 12.35
N LEU A 257 3.98 -7.62 12.01
CA LEU A 257 3.80 -8.42 10.80
C LEU A 257 3.41 -7.58 9.56
N GLN A 258 3.81 -6.32 9.48
CA GLN A 258 3.48 -5.45 8.35
C GLN A 258 4.68 -5.26 7.42
N GLU A 259 4.42 -5.35 6.10
CA GLU A 259 5.41 -4.97 5.10
C GLU A 259 5.54 -3.45 5.10
N THR A 260 6.70 -2.95 5.49
CA THR A 260 7.02 -1.52 5.51
C THR A 260 7.80 -1.09 4.28
N VAL A 261 7.78 0.20 4.02
CA VAL A 261 8.52 0.88 2.96
C VAL A 261 9.06 2.19 3.49
N ILE A 262 10.31 2.52 3.16
CA ILE A 262 10.85 3.86 3.35
C ILE A 262 10.73 4.59 2.02
N ILE A 263 10.23 5.82 2.05
CA ILE A 263 10.17 6.70 0.88
C ILE A 263 10.92 7.99 1.16
N LYS A 264 11.63 8.48 0.14
CA LYS A 264 12.09 9.85 0.04
C LYS A 264 11.36 10.55 -1.10
N ALA A 265 10.81 11.72 -0.82
CA ALA A 265 10.17 12.59 -1.80
C ALA A 265 10.61 14.03 -1.60
N ILE A 266 10.47 14.86 -2.64
CA ILE A 266 10.79 16.30 -2.60
C ILE A 266 9.56 17.07 -3.02
N ARG A 267 9.34 18.24 -2.42
CA ARG A 267 8.30 19.16 -2.88
C ARG A 267 8.73 19.88 -4.15
N GLU A 268 8.37 19.31 -5.26
CA GLU A 268 8.57 19.87 -6.59
C GLU A 268 7.45 19.41 -7.54
N LYS A 269 7.37 20.05 -8.71
CA LYS A 269 6.43 19.62 -9.75
C LYS A 269 6.77 18.20 -10.20
N VAL A 270 5.76 17.34 -10.25
CA VAL A 270 5.93 15.93 -10.64
C VAL A 270 6.35 15.84 -12.10
N ASP A 271 7.48 15.18 -12.33
CA ASP A 271 8.03 14.85 -13.64
C ASP A 271 7.95 13.33 -13.85
N PRO A 272 7.12 12.85 -14.80
CA PRO A 272 7.00 11.43 -15.13
C PRO A 272 8.31 10.77 -15.56
N LEU A 273 9.23 11.53 -16.16
CA LEU A 273 10.51 11.04 -16.69
C LEU A 273 11.65 11.12 -15.67
N LYS A 274 11.40 11.61 -14.47
CA LYS A 274 12.40 11.64 -13.41
C LYS A 274 12.66 10.24 -12.88
N LYS A 275 13.95 9.90 -12.69
CA LYS A 275 14.35 8.59 -12.15
C LYS A 275 14.10 8.50 -10.66
N VAL A 276 13.53 7.37 -10.24
CA VAL A 276 13.31 6.99 -8.85
C VAL A 276 14.20 5.79 -8.54
N ILE A 277 15.01 5.89 -7.48
CA ILE A 277 15.86 4.79 -7.02
C ILE A 277 15.02 3.87 -6.14
N VAL A 278 14.96 2.59 -6.49
CA VAL A 278 14.30 1.56 -5.68
C VAL A 278 15.35 0.60 -5.15
N SER A 279 15.49 0.56 -3.84
CA SER A 279 16.38 -0.38 -3.15
C SER A 279 15.57 -1.39 -2.35
N SER A 280 16.15 -2.58 -2.11
CA SER A 280 15.49 -3.59 -1.26
C SER A 280 16.48 -4.43 -0.47
N SER A 281 16.09 -4.77 0.78
CA SER A 281 16.79 -5.70 1.66
C SER A 281 15.83 -6.75 2.22
N ALA A 282 16.34 -7.85 2.79
CA ALA A 282 15.51 -8.81 3.53
C ALA A 282 15.06 -8.20 4.86
N GLY A 283 15.98 -7.52 5.56
CA GLY A 283 15.74 -6.90 6.85
C GLY A 283 16.89 -5.99 7.27
N ILE A 284 17.15 -5.93 8.57
CA ILE A 284 18.26 -5.12 9.12
C ILE A 284 19.64 -5.70 8.77
N LYS A 285 19.75 -7.03 8.64
CA LYS A 285 21.04 -7.72 8.47
C LYS A 285 21.75 -7.41 7.14
N ASP A 286 21.00 -7.14 6.10
CA ASP A 286 21.51 -6.86 4.74
C ASP A 286 21.19 -5.41 4.28
N ILE A 287 20.88 -4.55 5.23
CA ILE A 287 20.49 -3.15 4.97
C ILE A 287 21.65 -2.32 4.35
N GLU A 288 22.90 -2.70 4.63
CA GLU A 288 24.10 -2.04 4.11
C GLU A 288 24.44 -2.46 2.67
N THR A 289 23.93 -3.62 2.22
CA THR A 289 24.17 -4.16 0.88
C THR A 289 22.85 -4.43 0.13
N PRO A 290 21.97 -3.42 -0.01
CA PRO A 290 20.68 -3.62 -0.66
C PRO A 290 20.84 -3.85 -2.17
N SER A 291 19.89 -4.55 -2.77
CA SER A 291 19.76 -4.50 -4.22
C SER A 291 19.23 -3.12 -4.63
N ILE A 292 19.82 -2.51 -5.67
CA ILE A 292 19.47 -1.16 -6.13
C ILE A 292 19.08 -1.21 -7.59
N ASN A 293 17.97 -0.54 -7.93
CA ASN A 293 17.43 -0.41 -9.27
C ASN A 293 16.93 1.02 -9.49
N SER A 294 16.74 1.41 -10.75
CA SER A 294 16.25 2.74 -11.10
C SER A 294 15.12 2.61 -12.11
N PHE A 295 14.03 3.33 -11.89
CA PHE A 295 12.84 3.35 -12.73
C PHE A 295 12.45 4.79 -13.05
N TYR A 296 11.76 5.02 -14.16
CA TYR A 296 11.08 6.29 -14.36
C TYR A 296 9.84 6.40 -13.45
N ALA A 297 9.47 7.60 -13.06
CA ALA A 297 8.35 7.81 -12.14
C ALA A 297 7.01 7.27 -12.71
N ASP A 298 6.79 7.35 -14.03
CA ASP A 298 5.60 6.83 -14.71
C ASP A 298 5.57 5.29 -14.80
N GLU A 299 6.71 4.62 -14.68
CA GLU A 299 6.78 3.15 -14.57
C GLU A 299 6.34 2.67 -13.17
N LEU A 300 6.56 3.50 -12.15
CA LEU A 300 6.21 3.20 -10.76
C LEU A 300 4.84 3.75 -10.35
N ILE A 301 4.44 4.90 -10.89
CA ILE A 301 3.21 5.57 -10.49
C ILE A 301 2.29 5.69 -11.70
N SER A 302 1.09 5.15 -11.61
CA SER A 302 0.06 5.30 -12.66
C SER A 302 -0.53 6.72 -12.66
N LEU A 303 0.27 7.75 -12.99
CA LEU A 303 -0.10 9.17 -12.90
C LEU A 303 -1.33 9.54 -13.74
N HIS A 304 -1.56 8.84 -14.85
CA HIS A 304 -2.71 9.07 -15.75
C HIS A 304 -3.97 8.27 -15.36
N SER A 305 -3.87 7.44 -14.32
CA SER A 305 -4.99 6.66 -13.80
C SER A 305 -5.74 7.44 -12.72
N LYS A 306 -7.08 7.30 -12.70
CA LYS A 306 -7.91 7.85 -11.61
C LYS A 306 -7.56 7.28 -10.22
N GLU A 307 -6.85 6.17 -10.15
CA GLU A 307 -6.50 5.49 -8.90
C GLU A 307 -5.09 5.85 -8.39
N ILE A 308 -4.22 6.39 -9.24
CA ILE A 308 -2.82 6.78 -8.94
C ILE A 308 -2.13 5.71 -8.08
N ILE A 309 -1.94 4.51 -8.66
CA ILE A 309 -1.33 3.37 -7.94
C ILE A 309 0.20 3.49 -7.99
N LEU A 310 0.85 3.25 -6.84
CA LEU A 310 2.30 3.10 -6.75
C LEU A 310 2.68 1.61 -6.84
N HIS A 311 3.44 1.25 -7.86
CA HIS A 311 3.98 -0.10 -8.10
C HIS A 311 5.32 -0.27 -7.38
N LEU A 312 5.44 -1.31 -6.54
CA LEU A 312 6.63 -1.54 -5.71
C LEU A 312 7.36 -2.82 -6.13
N PRO A 313 8.33 -2.77 -7.06
CA PRO A 313 9.07 -3.95 -7.53
C PRO A 313 10.12 -4.38 -6.49
N THR A 314 10.12 -5.67 -6.11
CA THR A 314 10.99 -6.18 -5.03
C THR A 314 12.08 -7.18 -5.46
N ARG A 315 12.21 -7.54 -6.76
CA ARG A 315 13.20 -8.51 -7.28
C ARG A 315 13.51 -8.25 -8.76
N LYS A 316 14.72 -8.57 -9.24
CA LYS A 316 15.12 -8.50 -10.67
C LYS A 316 14.12 -9.19 -11.63
N LYS A 317 13.52 -10.31 -11.22
CA LYS A 317 12.46 -10.99 -11.99
C LYS A 317 11.24 -10.09 -12.17
N LYS A 318 10.92 -9.24 -11.19
CA LYS A 318 9.78 -8.30 -11.25
C LYS A 318 10.05 -7.11 -12.18
N GLU A 319 11.31 -6.69 -12.31
CA GLU A 319 11.71 -5.65 -13.28
C GLU A 319 11.50 -6.11 -14.70
N LYS A 320 11.99 -7.31 -15.04
CA LYS A 320 11.79 -7.88 -16.38
C LYS A 320 10.31 -7.97 -16.74
N ILE A 321 9.46 -8.28 -15.73
CA ILE A 321 8.01 -8.33 -15.88
C ILE A 321 7.42 -6.93 -16.08
N LEU A 322 7.83 -5.93 -15.30
CA LEU A 322 7.37 -4.54 -15.47
C LEU A 322 7.76 -4.00 -16.84
N ASN A 323 9.01 -4.21 -17.28
CA ASN A 323 9.49 -3.81 -18.60
C ASN A 323 8.74 -4.50 -19.76
N LEU A 324 8.26 -5.73 -19.56
CA LEU A 324 7.38 -6.39 -20.53
C LEU A 324 6.01 -5.72 -20.56
N ILE A 325 5.45 -5.50 -19.40
CA ILE A 325 4.07 -5.01 -19.22
C ILE A 325 3.96 -3.53 -19.57
N SER A 326 5.03 -2.74 -19.41
CA SER A 326 5.07 -1.33 -19.86
C SER A 326 4.81 -1.21 -21.37
N LYS A 327 5.08 -2.26 -22.14
CA LYS A 327 4.77 -2.34 -23.57
C LYS A 327 3.29 -2.63 -23.87
N TRP A 328 2.51 -3.03 -22.87
CA TRP A 328 1.08 -3.25 -23.02
C TRP A 328 0.31 -1.96 -22.77
N ASN A 329 -0.42 -1.50 -23.76
CA ASN A 329 -1.09 -0.20 -23.70
C ASN A 329 -2.59 -0.28 -23.38
N SER A 330 -3.15 -1.49 -23.26
CA SER A 330 -4.59 -1.70 -23.13
C SER A 330 -4.97 -2.22 -21.75
N ARG A 331 -6.16 -1.84 -21.29
CA ARG A 331 -6.83 -2.34 -20.11
C ARG A 331 -8.04 -3.19 -20.52
N LEU A 332 -8.68 -3.89 -19.61
CA LEU A 332 -9.89 -4.67 -19.90
C LEU A 332 -10.99 -3.85 -20.57
N ILE A 333 -11.17 -2.60 -20.15
CA ILE A 333 -12.19 -1.71 -20.70
C ILE A 333 -11.98 -1.39 -22.19
N ASP A 334 -10.75 -1.35 -22.65
CA ASP A 334 -10.41 -1.09 -24.05
C ASP A 334 -10.80 -2.25 -24.97
N TYR A 335 -11.10 -3.42 -24.38
CA TYR A 335 -11.63 -4.61 -25.07
C TYR A 335 -13.14 -4.81 -24.84
N ASP A 336 -13.83 -3.82 -24.28
CA ASP A 336 -15.24 -3.94 -23.84
C ASP A 336 -15.43 -5.08 -22.81
N ILE A 337 -14.40 -5.34 -22.00
CA ILE A 337 -14.40 -6.35 -20.93
C ILE A 337 -14.48 -5.63 -19.59
N TYR A 338 -15.38 -6.08 -18.73
CA TYR A 338 -15.67 -5.49 -17.43
C TYR A 338 -15.46 -6.52 -16.32
N ILE A 339 -15.22 -6.04 -15.12
CA ILE A 339 -15.14 -6.85 -13.90
C ILE A 339 -16.04 -6.27 -12.82
N SER A 340 -16.80 -7.14 -12.18
CA SER A 340 -17.68 -6.81 -11.06
C SER A 340 -17.56 -7.85 -9.95
N THR A 341 -18.06 -7.52 -8.76
CA THR A 341 -18.14 -8.45 -7.64
C THR A 341 -19.52 -9.11 -7.63
N GLY A 342 -19.56 -10.40 -7.29
CA GLY A 342 -20.81 -11.17 -7.18
C GLY A 342 -21.81 -10.47 -6.24
N PRO A 343 -23.09 -10.40 -6.61
CA PRO A 343 -24.10 -9.67 -5.83
C PRO A 343 -24.61 -10.45 -4.61
N VAL A 344 -24.38 -11.76 -4.52
CA VAL A 344 -24.95 -12.59 -3.43
C VAL A 344 -24.09 -12.46 -2.17
N VAL A 345 -24.61 -11.76 -1.17
CA VAL A 345 -24.06 -11.70 0.18
C VAL A 345 -24.72 -12.76 1.03
N SER A 346 -24.01 -13.85 1.35
CA SER A 346 -24.59 -15.11 1.89
C SER A 346 -25.53 -14.87 3.09
N PHE A 347 -25.12 -14.13 4.09
CA PHE A 347 -25.94 -13.89 5.30
C PHE A 347 -27.17 -12.98 5.05
N ARG A 348 -27.22 -12.25 3.94
CA ARG A 348 -28.38 -11.44 3.53
C ARG A 348 -29.32 -12.18 2.58
N ALA A 349 -28.80 -13.20 1.94
CA ALA A 349 -29.50 -13.98 0.92
C ALA A 349 -29.91 -15.37 1.44
N GLU A 350 -29.77 -15.64 2.75
CA GLU A 350 -29.99 -16.94 3.36
C GLU A 350 -31.37 -17.52 3.05
N ASN A 351 -32.40 -16.69 3.06
CA ASN A 351 -33.79 -17.07 2.75
C ASN A 351 -34.00 -17.53 1.29
N TYR A 352 -33.06 -17.25 0.39
CA TYR A 352 -33.15 -17.61 -1.03
C TYR A 352 -32.24 -18.77 -1.42
N ILE A 353 -31.36 -19.24 -0.51
CA ILE A 353 -30.34 -20.24 -0.80
C ILE A 353 -30.88 -21.63 -0.49
N GLU A 354 -30.79 -22.52 -1.47
CA GLU A 354 -31.29 -23.90 -1.38
C GLU A 354 -30.14 -24.90 -1.55
N SER A 355 -30.20 -26.00 -0.75
CA SER A 355 -29.17 -27.05 -0.77
C SER A 355 -29.42 -28.13 -1.83
N VAL A 356 -30.66 -28.36 -2.15
CA VAL A 356 -31.10 -29.46 -3.04
C VAL A 356 -32.00 -28.92 -4.14
N TYR A 357 -31.82 -29.45 -5.35
CA TYR A 357 -32.75 -29.17 -6.44
C TYR A 357 -34.08 -29.89 -6.13
N GLN A 358 -35.12 -29.13 -5.85
CA GLN A 358 -36.47 -29.66 -5.66
C GLN A 358 -37.21 -29.65 -6.98
N ASN A 359 -37.62 -30.80 -7.46
CA ASN A 359 -38.55 -30.92 -8.60
C ASN A 359 -39.92 -30.37 -8.18
N GLY A 360 -40.27 -29.15 -8.61
CA GLY A 360 -41.54 -28.53 -8.27
C GLY A 360 -41.67 -27.09 -8.76
N THR A 361 -42.59 -26.37 -8.16
CA THR A 361 -42.99 -24.99 -8.53
C THR A 361 -41.93 -23.88 -8.28
N VAL A 362 -40.78 -24.23 -7.68
CA VAL A 362 -39.73 -23.27 -7.36
C VAL A 362 -38.66 -23.27 -8.44
N PHE A 363 -38.51 -22.14 -9.12
CA PHE A 363 -37.44 -21.94 -10.09
C PHE A 363 -36.11 -21.68 -9.37
N LEU A 364 -35.08 -22.48 -9.69
CA LEU A 364 -33.77 -22.42 -9.07
C LEU A 364 -32.68 -22.08 -10.11
N ALA A 365 -31.76 -21.18 -9.74
CA ALA A 365 -30.54 -20.91 -10.48
C ALA A 365 -29.32 -21.50 -9.77
N PRO A 366 -28.27 -21.91 -10.48
CA PRO A 366 -27.02 -22.33 -9.86
C PRO A 366 -26.36 -21.17 -9.12
N LEU A 367 -25.82 -21.45 -7.92
CA LEU A 367 -25.11 -20.47 -7.10
C LEU A 367 -23.63 -20.84 -7.02
N PHE A 368 -22.77 -19.92 -7.46
CA PHE A 368 -21.33 -20.12 -7.48
C PHE A 368 -20.65 -19.43 -6.30
N TRP A 369 -19.92 -20.24 -5.53
CA TRP A 369 -19.17 -19.84 -4.36
C TRP A 369 -17.66 -19.73 -4.66
N LEU A 370 -16.91 -19.06 -3.78
CA LEU A 370 -15.45 -18.99 -3.88
C LEU A 370 -14.80 -20.39 -4.01
N HIS A 371 -15.28 -21.39 -3.28
CA HIS A 371 -14.70 -22.74 -3.30
C HIS A 371 -14.97 -23.52 -4.60
N ASN A 372 -15.91 -23.08 -5.44
CA ASN A 372 -16.12 -23.65 -6.77
C ASN A 372 -15.01 -23.24 -7.76
N VAL A 373 -14.35 -22.11 -7.53
CA VAL A 373 -13.37 -21.54 -8.45
C VAL A 373 -11.99 -22.09 -8.15
N ASN A 374 -11.45 -22.90 -9.05
CA ASN A 374 -10.08 -23.40 -9.02
C ASN A 374 -9.32 -22.92 -10.27
N LYS A 375 -7.97 -23.05 -10.30
CA LYS A 375 -7.19 -22.63 -11.46
C LYS A 375 -7.64 -23.37 -12.72
N MET A 376 -8.12 -22.63 -13.70
CA MET A 376 -8.63 -23.13 -14.99
C MET A 376 -9.84 -24.07 -14.90
N VAL A 377 -10.38 -24.36 -13.71
CA VAL A 377 -11.46 -25.33 -13.51
C VAL A 377 -12.53 -24.76 -12.59
N LEU A 378 -13.78 -24.80 -13.05
CA LEU A 378 -14.95 -24.52 -12.24
C LEU A 378 -15.62 -25.84 -11.83
N GLU A 379 -15.65 -26.11 -10.53
CA GLU A 379 -16.26 -27.30 -9.97
C GLU A 379 -17.64 -26.97 -9.39
N TRP A 380 -18.70 -27.43 -10.05
CA TRP A 380 -20.07 -27.27 -9.57
C TRP A 380 -20.95 -28.42 -10.07
N PRO A 381 -21.86 -29.00 -9.26
CA PRO A 381 -22.02 -28.74 -7.84
C PRO A 381 -20.84 -29.25 -7.01
N LYS A 382 -20.55 -28.56 -5.88
CA LYS A 382 -19.49 -28.97 -4.96
C LYS A 382 -19.96 -28.80 -3.53
N LEU A 383 -20.17 -29.86 -2.82
CA LEU A 383 -20.56 -29.85 -1.42
C LEU A 383 -19.43 -29.25 -0.55
N PHE A 384 -19.76 -28.24 0.23
CA PHE A 384 -18.82 -27.59 1.14
C PHE A 384 -19.58 -26.98 2.33
N LYS A 385 -19.37 -27.50 3.55
CA LYS A 385 -19.88 -26.93 4.81
C LYS A 385 -21.36 -26.52 4.74
N GLU A 386 -22.24 -27.40 4.36
CA GLU A 386 -23.71 -27.19 4.28
C GLU A 386 -24.16 -25.98 3.42
N LYS A 387 -23.28 -25.42 2.57
CA LYS A 387 -23.65 -24.35 1.67
C LYS A 387 -24.57 -24.79 0.57
N GLY A 388 -25.70 -24.11 0.45
CA GLY A 388 -26.67 -24.38 -0.64
C GLY A 388 -26.05 -24.11 -2.01
N GLN A 389 -26.42 -24.96 -2.98
CA GLN A 389 -25.86 -24.94 -4.34
C GLN A 389 -26.74 -24.13 -5.31
N TYR A 390 -27.92 -23.72 -4.86
CA TYR A 390 -28.90 -23.04 -5.68
C TYR A 390 -29.40 -21.77 -5.00
N ILE A 391 -29.97 -20.88 -5.81
CA ILE A 391 -30.66 -19.67 -5.35
C ILE A 391 -32.02 -19.60 -6.03
N ARG A 392 -33.07 -19.27 -5.28
CA ARG A 392 -34.44 -19.12 -5.79
C ARG A 392 -34.54 -17.94 -6.73
N ILE A 393 -35.26 -18.16 -7.85
CA ILE A 393 -35.57 -17.12 -8.83
C ILE A 393 -36.98 -16.58 -8.53
N GLU A 394 -37.04 -15.45 -7.88
CA GLU A 394 -38.26 -14.72 -7.55
C GLU A 394 -38.01 -13.22 -7.67
N GLU A 395 -39.04 -12.40 -7.65
CA GLU A 395 -38.89 -10.96 -7.88
C GLU A 395 -38.00 -10.29 -6.82
N SER A 396 -38.13 -10.70 -5.57
CA SER A 396 -37.33 -10.21 -4.44
C SER A 396 -35.84 -10.61 -4.51
N SER A 397 -35.51 -11.72 -5.15
CA SER A 397 -34.11 -12.18 -5.35
C SER A 397 -33.49 -11.70 -6.66
N ARG A 398 -34.23 -11.03 -7.54
CA ARG A 398 -33.77 -10.68 -8.89
C ARG A 398 -32.50 -9.82 -8.92
N SER A 399 -32.34 -8.93 -7.92
CA SER A 399 -31.14 -8.11 -7.77
C SER A 399 -29.88 -8.89 -7.38
N LEU A 400 -30.03 -10.13 -6.90
CA LEU A 400 -28.95 -11.05 -6.52
C LEU A 400 -28.49 -11.94 -7.68
N LEU A 401 -29.18 -11.89 -8.82
CA LEU A 401 -28.96 -12.74 -9.97
C LEU A 401 -28.32 -11.95 -11.11
N ILE A 402 -27.44 -12.60 -11.86
CA ILE A 402 -26.85 -12.05 -13.09
C ILE A 402 -27.28 -12.91 -14.29
N PRO A 403 -27.36 -12.35 -15.53
CA PRO A 403 -27.66 -13.11 -16.72
C PRO A 403 -26.69 -14.28 -16.91
N ASN A 404 -27.17 -15.41 -17.44
CA ASN A 404 -26.31 -16.54 -17.77
C ASN A 404 -25.55 -16.26 -19.06
N LYS A 405 -24.26 -15.89 -18.93
CA LYS A 405 -23.34 -15.57 -20.03
C LYS A 405 -22.02 -16.32 -19.83
N ASN A 406 -21.12 -16.21 -20.80
CA ASN A 406 -19.74 -16.63 -20.60
C ASN A 406 -19.04 -15.66 -19.65
N TYR A 407 -18.41 -16.19 -18.61
CA TYR A 407 -17.71 -15.45 -17.57
C TYR A 407 -16.33 -16.04 -17.29
N ILE A 408 -15.50 -15.23 -16.66
CA ILE A 408 -14.36 -15.73 -15.91
C ILE A 408 -14.63 -15.42 -14.44
N PHE A 409 -14.74 -16.44 -13.61
CA PHE A 409 -14.85 -16.28 -12.17
C PHE A 409 -13.46 -16.19 -11.55
N LEU A 410 -13.26 -15.24 -10.64
CA LEU A 410 -11.99 -14.98 -10.00
C LEU A 410 -12.20 -14.89 -8.49
N ARG A 411 -11.43 -15.64 -7.70
CA ARG A 411 -11.48 -15.52 -6.24
C ARG A 411 -11.12 -14.12 -5.79
N ARG A 412 -11.95 -13.53 -4.95
CA ARG A 412 -11.71 -12.21 -4.37
C ARG A 412 -10.81 -12.25 -3.14
N PHE A 413 -10.73 -13.38 -2.46
CA PHE A 413 -9.90 -13.57 -1.27
C PHE A 413 -8.80 -14.59 -1.54
N SER A 414 -7.57 -14.16 -1.32
CA SER A 414 -6.37 -14.99 -1.28
C SER A 414 -5.39 -14.35 -0.29
N THR A 415 -4.70 -15.18 0.50
CA THR A 415 -3.70 -14.66 1.42
C THR A 415 -2.42 -14.31 0.66
N LYS A 416 -1.60 -13.42 1.22
CA LYS A 416 -0.32 -13.07 0.59
C LYS A 416 0.65 -14.25 0.52
N ASP A 417 0.48 -15.20 1.44
CA ASP A 417 1.31 -16.39 1.55
C ASP A 417 0.83 -17.54 0.66
N ASP A 418 -0.36 -17.40 0.02
CA ASP A 418 -0.86 -18.37 -0.94
C ASP A 418 0.11 -18.50 -2.12
N LYS A 419 0.31 -19.74 -2.61
CA LYS A 419 1.15 -20.03 -3.78
C LYS A 419 0.75 -19.19 -5.00
N SER A 420 -0.53 -18.83 -5.10
CA SER A 420 -1.07 -17.93 -6.14
C SER A 420 -2.10 -16.98 -5.55
N ARG A 421 -1.99 -15.70 -5.93
CA ARG A 421 -2.95 -14.66 -5.58
C ARG A 421 -4.17 -14.67 -6.49
N LEU A 422 -3.94 -14.91 -7.78
CA LEU A 422 -4.99 -15.00 -8.78
C LEU A 422 -5.38 -16.46 -9.00
N ILE A 423 -6.64 -16.77 -8.77
CA ILE A 423 -7.25 -18.08 -9.01
C ILE A 423 -8.54 -17.83 -9.77
N ALA A 424 -8.54 -18.19 -11.05
CA ALA A 424 -9.63 -17.96 -11.99
C ALA A 424 -10.08 -19.24 -12.67
N ALA A 425 -11.38 -19.31 -12.98
CA ALA A 425 -12.00 -20.40 -13.70
C ALA A 425 -12.87 -19.87 -14.85
N PRO A 426 -12.85 -20.49 -16.05
CA PRO A 426 -13.76 -20.16 -17.11
C PRO A 426 -15.15 -20.74 -16.84
N TYR A 427 -16.19 -19.98 -17.14
CA TYR A 427 -17.58 -20.41 -17.10
C TYR A 427 -18.23 -20.17 -18.45
N PHE A 428 -18.98 -21.17 -18.94
CA PHE A 428 -19.72 -21.09 -20.19
C PHE A 428 -21.22 -21.26 -19.94
N CYS A 429 -22.01 -20.39 -20.56
CA CYS A 429 -23.46 -20.34 -20.33
C CYS A 429 -24.23 -21.62 -20.70
N ASN A 430 -23.63 -22.48 -21.54
CA ASN A 430 -24.21 -23.78 -21.92
C ASN A 430 -24.03 -24.88 -20.86
N TYR A 431 -23.37 -24.60 -19.72
CA TYR A 431 -23.25 -25.59 -18.64
C TYR A 431 -24.57 -25.84 -17.92
N TYR A 432 -25.48 -24.87 -17.89
CA TYR A 432 -26.75 -24.94 -17.18
C TYR A 432 -27.89 -24.34 -17.98
N HIS A 433 -29.04 -25.01 -17.98
CA HIS A 433 -30.28 -24.53 -18.56
C HIS A 433 -30.99 -23.57 -17.59
N SER A 434 -30.46 -22.39 -17.45
CA SER A 434 -31.05 -21.29 -16.66
C SER A 434 -30.70 -19.97 -17.32
N ASP A 435 -31.62 -19.02 -17.36
CA ASP A 435 -31.38 -17.67 -17.91
C ASP A 435 -30.53 -16.81 -17.00
N VAL A 436 -30.44 -17.17 -15.74
CA VAL A 436 -29.74 -16.42 -14.68
C VAL A 436 -28.91 -17.33 -13.77
N ILE A 437 -27.91 -16.76 -13.12
CA ILE A 437 -27.06 -17.44 -12.14
C ILE A 437 -26.82 -16.56 -10.92
N GLY A 438 -26.54 -17.17 -9.77
CA GLY A 438 -26.08 -16.51 -8.56
C GLY A 438 -24.55 -16.56 -8.43
N VAL A 439 -23.93 -15.48 -7.97
CA VAL A 439 -22.48 -15.42 -7.70
C VAL A 439 -22.23 -14.77 -6.34
N GLU A 440 -21.50 -15.49 -5.47
CA GLU A 440 -21.15 -15.00 -4.12
C GLU A 440 -20.28 -13.72 -4.19
N ASN A 441 -20.43 -12.83 -3.21
CA ASN A 441 -19.65 -11.59 -3.10
C ASN A 441 -18.15 -11.79 -2.81
N LYS A 442 -17.73 -13.03 -2.58
CA LYS A 442 -16.31 -13.44 -2.48
C LYS A 442 -15.72 -13.87 -3.82
N VAL A 443 -16.50 -13.79 -4.89
CA VAL A 443 -16.09 -14.04 -6.27
C VAL A 443 -16.29 -12.77 -7.10
N ASN A 444 -15.26 -12.37 -7.84
CA ASN A 444 -15.37 -11.41 -8.93
C ASN A 444 -15.73 -12.16 -10.22
N TYR A 445 -16.50 -11.51 -11.09
CA TYR A 445 -16.80 -12.05 -12.42
C TYR A 445 -16.41 -11.04 -13.51
N ILE A 446 -15.76 -11.58 -14.56
CA ILE A 446 -15.29 -10.81 -15.70
C ILE A 446 -16.22 -11.15 -16.88
N TYR A 447 -16.71 -10.12 -17.58
CA TYR A 447 -17.77 -10.26 -18.55
C TYR A 447 -17.73 -9.18 -19.63
N ARG A 448 -18.52 -9.37 -20.70
CA ARG A 448 -18.81 -8.34 -21.70
C ARG A 448 -20.23 -7.80 -21.47
N LYS A 449 -20.40 -6.48 -21.52
CA LYS A 449 -21.74 -5.87 -21.29
C LYS A 449 -22.74 -6.28 -22.37
N LYS A 450 -22.34 -6.14 -23.64
CA LYS A 450 -23.16 -6.54 -24.78
C LYS A 450 -22.64 -7.86 -25.35
N GLY A 451 -23.51 -8.86 -25.45
CA GLY A 451 -23.14 -10.20 -25.93
C GLY A 451 -22.37 -11.04 -24.91
N HIS A 452 -21.49 -11.90 -25.38
CA HIS A 452 -20.70 -12.86 -24.61
C HIS A 452 -19.20 -12.67 -24.85
N LEU A 453 -18.37 -13.10 -23.89
CA LEU A 453 -16.97 -13.36 -24.17
C LEU A 453 -16.88 -14.56 -25.13
N GLU A 454 -16.05 -14.48 -26.15
CA GLU A 454 -15.77 -15.63 -27.00
C GLU A 454 -15.05 -16.73 -26.19
N ARG A 455 -15.19 -17.99 -26.61
CA ARG A 455 -14.55 -19.12 -25.91
C ARG A 455 -13.03 -18.95 -25.82
N SER A 456 -12.39 -18.51 -26.90
CA SER A 456 -10.97 -18.23 -26.94
C SER A 456 -10.54 -17.07 -26.02
N GLU A 457 -11.35 -16.02 -25.94
CA GLU A 457 -11.13 -14.89 -25.01
C GLU A 457 -11.26 -15.36 -23.55
N THR A 458 -12.33 -16.12 -23.25
CA THR A 458 -12.59 -16.64 -21.91
C THR A 458 -11.45 -17.52 -21.41
N VAL A 459 -11.02 -18.48 -22.23
CA VAL A 459 -9.91 -19.39 -21.86
C VAL A 459 -8.58 -18.64 -21.80
N GLY A 460 -8.29 -17.79 -22.78
CA GLY A 460 -7.02 -17.08 -22.87
C GLY A 460 -6.81 -16.06 -21.75
N LEU A 461 -7.83 -15.26 -21.44
CA LEU A 461 -7.76 -14.33 -20.32
C LEU A 461 -7.72 -15.06 -18.97
N CYS A 462 -8.49 -16.16 -18.82
CA CYS A 462 -8.42 -16.99 -17.64
C CYS A 462 -7.02 -17.62 -17.46
N ALA A 463 -6.40 -18.09 -18.51
CA ALA A 463 -5.04 -18.63 -18.52
C ALA A 463 -4.01 -17.58 -18.14
N LEU A 464 -4.10 -16.38 -18.71
CA LEU A 464 -3.22 -15.27 -18.35
C LEU A 464 -3.32 -14.95 -16.86
N LEU A 465 -4.54 -14.79 -16.32
CA LEU A 465 -4.78 -14.50 -14.90
C LEU A 465 -4.18 -15.57 -13.97
N ASN A 466 -4.24 -16.86 -14.35
CA ASN A 466 -3.68 -17.97 -13.56
C ASN A 466 -2.17 -18.15 -13.74
N SER A 467 -1.54 -17.51 -14.75
CA SER A 467 -0.13 -17.70 -15.06
C SER A 467 0.80 -17.11 -13.99
N GLU A 468 1.99 -17.69 -13.85
CA GLU A 468 3.05 -17.15 -12.97
C GLU A 468 3.44 -15.72 -13.33
N LEU A 469 3.43 -15.39 -14.63
CA LEU A 469 3.67 -14.04 -15.13
C LEU A 469 2.72 -13.04 -14.50
N PHE A 470 1.41 -13.28 -14.68
CA PHE A 470 0.41 -12.31 -14.27
C PHE A 470 0.18 -12.32 -12.75
N ASP A 471 0.36 -13.46 -12.07
CA ASP A 471 0.36 -13.54 -10.61
C ASP A 471 1.53 -12.72 -10.01
N THR A 472 2.72 -12.77 -10.63
CA THR A 472 3.87 -11.95 -10.21
C THR A 472 3.60 -10.47 -10.46
N TYR A 473 3.04 -10.13 -11.63
CA TYR A 473 2.61 -8.76 -11.94
C TYR A 473 1.59 -8.25 -10.92
N PHE A 474 0.56 -9.03 -10.63
CA PHE A 474 -0.45 -8.68 -9.64
C PHE A 474 0.15 -8.46 -8.24
N ARG A 475 1.15 -9.25 -7.83
CA ARG A 475 1.85 -9.06 -6.54
C ARG A 475 2.67 -7.79 -6.47
N ILE A 476 3.10 -7.24 -7.60
CA ILE A 476 3.75 -5.91 -7.65
C ILE A 476 2.71 -4.83 -7.37
N PHE A 477 1.51 -4.98 -7.92
CA PHE A 477 0.39 -4.03 -7.74
C PHE A 477 -0.28 -4.13 -6.38
N ASN A 478 -0.48 -5.36 -5.87
CA ASN A 478 -1.37 -5.59 -4.75
C ASN A 478 -0.63 -5.66 -3.42
N GLY A 479 -0.81 -4.62 -2.58
CA GLY A 479 -0.41 -4.61 -1.17
C GLY A 479 -1.45 -5.20 -0.20
N ASN A 480 -2.69 -5.51 -0.65
CA ASN A 480 -3.81 -5.94 0.20
C ASN A 480 -4.00 -7.46 0.21
N VAL A 481 -4.79 -7.97 1.17
CA VAL A 481 -5.19 -9.38 1.25
C VAL A 481 -6.22 -9.72 0.15
N ASN A 482 -7.02 -8.76 -0.27
CA ASN A 482 -8.10 -8.96 -1.24
C ASN A 482 -7.63 -8.74 -2.68
N VAL A 483 -8.17 -9.54 -3.61
CA VAL A 483 -8.08 -9.32 -5.06
C VAL A 483 -9.20 -8.36 -5.46
N SER A 484 -8.88 -7.07 -5.52
CA SER A 484 -9.86 -6.03 -5.80
C SER A 484 -10.17 -5.93 -7.30
N ALA A 485 -11.46 -5.84 -7.64
CA ALA A 485 -11.89 -5.56 -9.02
C ALA A 485 -11.32 -4.22 -9.52
N THR A 486 -11.14 -3.23 -8.65
CA THR A 486 -10.58 -1.92 -8.98
C THR A 486 -9.12 -2.03 -9.42
N GLU A 487 -8.30 -2.80 -8.71
CA GLU A 487 -6.89 -3.01 -9.07
C GLU A 487 -6.78 -3.69 -10.45
N LEU A 488 -7.61 -4.71 -10.71
CA LEU A 488 -7.60 -5.41 -12.00
C LEU A 488 -8.06 -4.52 -13.17
N ARG A 489 -8.95 -3.53 -12.94
CA ARG A 489 -9.34 -2.57 -13.98
C ARG A 489 -8.18 -1.69 -14.42
N GLU A 490 -7.26 -1.38 -13.53
CA GLU A 490 -6.10 -0.53 -13.80
C GLU A 490 -4.89 -1.30 -14.35
N MET A 491 -4.91 -2.63 -14.27
CA MET A 491 -3.85 -3.46 -14.81
C MET A 491 -3.83 -3.42 -16.34
N ARG A 492 -2.62 -3.49 -16.91
CA ARG A 492 -2.39 -3.58 -18.35
C ARG A 492 -2.46 -5.03 -18.82
N PHE A 493 -2.97 -5.21 -20.00
CA PHE A 493 -3.15 -6.52 -20.64
C PHE A 493 -2.50 -6.54 -22.03
N PRO A 494 -2.03 -7.72 -22.49
CA PRO A 494 -1.52 -7.87 -23.85
C PRO A 494 -2.68 -7.70 -24.86
N PRO A 495 -2.37 -7.44 -26.16
CA PRO A 495 -3.39 -7.31 -27.19
C PRO A 495 -4.41 -8.46 -27.16
N ILE A 496 -5.68 -8.14 -27.40
CA ILE A 496 -6.78 -9.13 -27.40
C ILE A 496 -6.51 -10.30 -28.35
N SER A 497 -5.81 -10.05 -29.46
CA SER A 497 -5.39 -11.09 -30.41
C SER A 497 -4.44 -12.12 -29.80
N GLU A 498 -3.56 -11.70 -28.89
CA GLU A 498 -2.66 -12.62 -28.17
C GLU A 498 -3.42 -13.42 -27.11
N LEU A 499 -4.38 -12.80 -26.41
CA LEU A 499 -5.28 -13.53 -25.51
C LEU A 499 -6.06 -14.62 -26.25
N LYS A 500 -6.59 -14.31 -27.44
CA LYS A 500 -7.29 -15.29 -28.30
C LYS A 500 -6.35 -16.42 -28.74
N LYS A 501 -5.10 -16.12 -29.10
CA LYS A 501 -4.10 -17.12 -29.48
C LYS A 501 -3.79 -18.07 -28.30
N ILE A 502 -3.61 -17.52 -27.08
CA ILE A 502 -3.43 -18.31 -25.87
C ILE A 502 -4.61 -19.27 -25.67
N GLY A 503 -5.84 -18.72 -25.71
CA GLY A 503 -7.05 -19.51 -25.53
C GLY A 503 -7.21 -20.61 -26.55
N ASN A 504 -7.03 -20.30 -27.84
CA ASN A 504 -7.14 -21.28 -28.92
C ASN A 504 -6.11 -22.40 -28.77
N LYS A 505 -4.86 -22.07 -28.38
CA LYS A 505 -3.82 -23.10 -28.22
C LYS A 505 -4.11 -24.04 -27.05
N ILE A 506 -4.66 -23.53 -25.94
CA ILE A 506 -5.09 -24.35 -24.80
C ILE A 506 -6.30 -25.21 -25.16
N ILE A 507 -7.29 -24.65 -25.86
CA ILE A 507 -8.47 -25.40 -26.33
C ILE A 507 -8.07 -26.54 -27.25
N LEU A 508 -7.15 -26.28 -28.19
CA LEU A 508 -6.66 -27.28 -29.14
C LEU A 508 -5.83 -28.39 -28.46
N SER A 509 -5.03 -28.06 -27.45
CA SER A 509 -4.28 -29.06 -26.69
C SER A 509 -5.14 -29.87 -25.75
N ASN A 510 -6.32 -29.39 -25.42
CA ASN A 510 -7.24 -29.93 -24.39
C ASN A 510 -6.53 -30.19 -23.04
N ASP A 511 -5.43 -29.50 -22.76
CA ASP A 511 -4.66 -29.58 -21.52
C ASP A 511 -4.71 -28.24 -20.78
N TYR A 512 -5.47 -28.22 -19.70
CA TYR A 512 -5.68 -27.06 -18.81
C TYR A 512 -4.76 -27.09 -17.59
N SER A 513 -3.76 -27.97 -17.56
CA SER A 513 -2.76 -28.00 -16.49
C SER A 513 -1.97 -26.70 -16.41
N MET A 514 -1.58 -26.30 -15.20
CA MET A 514 -0.85 -25.05 -15.01
C MET A 514 0.55 -25.06 -15.65
N THR A 515 1.13 -26.23 -15.88
CA THR A 515 2.40 -26.37 -16.64
C THR A 515 2.17 -25.96 -18.08
N ASN A 516 1.20 -26.57 -18.77
CA ASN A 516 0.87 -26.24 -20.16
C ASN A 516 0.42 -24.77 -20.31
N VAL A 517 -0.41 -24.29 -19.37
CA VAL A 517 -0.86 -22.89 -19.36
C VAL A 517 0.33 -21.91 -19.29
N ASN A 518 1.26 -22.13 -18.37
CA ASN A 518 2.44 -21.29 -18.24
C ASN A 518 3.35 -21.32 -19.48
N ASP A 519 3.55 -22.50 -20.07
CA ASP A 519 4.37 -22.67 -21.26
C ASP A 519 3.76 -21.98 -22.48
N ILE A 520 2.46 -22.11 -22.69
CA ILE A 520 1.73 -21.41 -23.76
C ILE A 520 1.78 -19.91 -23.59
N VAL A 521 1.54 -19.40 -22.37
CA VAL A 521 1.60 -17.97 -22.06
C VAL A 521 3.01 -17.43 -22.29
N LYS A 522 4.04 -18.13 -21.80
CA LYS A 522 5.45 -17.76 -22.04
C LYS A 522 5.80 -17.74 -23.54
N TYR A 523 5.36 -18.74 -24.27
CA TYR A 523 5.63 -18.85 -25.71
C TYR A 523 4.99 -17.73 -26.52
N ILE A 524 3.70 -17.46 -26.32
CA ILE A 524 2.95 -16.47 -27.10
C ILE A 524 3.38 -15.04 -26.75
N LEU A 525 3.60 -14.75 -25.48
CA LEU A 525 4.02 -13.42 -25.04
C LEU A 525 5.54 -13.21 -25.14
N ASN A 526 6.27 -14.16 -25.73
CA ASN A 526 7.71 -14.13 -25.96
C ASN A 526 8.53 -13.78 -24.69
N THR A 527 8.15 -14.39 -23.57
CA THR A 527 8.67 -14.07 -22.25
C THR A 527 9.69 -15.10 -21.81
N LYS A 528 10.98 -14.81 -21.98
CA LYS A 528 12.07 -15.59 -21.37
C LYS A 528 12.29 -15.09 -19.95
N TYR A 529 11.68 -15.77 -18.95
CA TYR A 529 12.00 -15.58 -17.53
C TYR A 529 12.89 -16.73 -17.07
N GLU A 530 14.12 -16.51 -17.02
CA GLU A 530 15.04 -17.29 -16.19
C GLU A 530 15.66 -16.38 -15.15
#